data_a9a5fe927afd57904050e12f1e778930
#
_entry.id   a9a5fe927afd57904050e12f1e778930
#
_cell.length_a   1.000
_cell.length_b   1.000
_cell.length_c   1.000
_cell.angle_alpha   90.00
_cell.angle_beta   90.00
_cell.angle_gamma   90.00
#
_symmetry.space_group_name_H-M   'P 1'
#
loop_
_entity.id
_entity.type
_entity.pdbx_description
1 polymer ?
#
loop_
_entity_poly.entity_id
_entity_poly.type
_entity_poly.pdbx_seq_one_letter_code
_entity_poly.pdbx_strand_id
1 'polypeptide(L)'
;QPQGRHPTAGMDVVARSNDPPTGQGTSRIAKMRGGGGGRQGQAGGVASVTGGRQAHPPKVQKIIYKKLNKKENKLALCSAIAATQSREIIESRGHKINKINTFPIVVSDEIESVEKTKDMIKILDSLNLSQDVRRLDSRKPRTGKSALRGRGTKIGKSVLFVVAKSEKLSKSCNGISGIDVKLA
;
A
#
# COMPACT_ATOMS: atom_id res chain seq x y z
N GLN A 1 12.28 -1.14 -1.47
CA GLN A 1 13.04 -1.47 -0.24
C GLN A 1 14.47 -1.02 -0.39
N PRO A 2 15.11 -0.49 0.68
CA PRO A 2 16.53 -0.17 0.68
C PRO A 2 17.36 -1.42 0.41
N GLN A 3 18.46 -1.28 -0.31
CA GLN A 3 19.34 -2.39 -0.67
C GLN A 3 20.29 -2.80 0.47
N GLY A 4 20.37 -2.04 1.53
CA GLY A 4 21.16 -2.30 2.72
C GLY A 4 21.01 -1.21 3.77
N ARG A 5 21.66 -1.36 4.92
CA ARG A 5 21.51 -0.47 6.07
C ARG A 5 22.46 0.71 6.10
N HIS A 6 23.61 0.62 5.41
CA HIS A 6 24.62 1.68 5.40
C HIS A 6 24.55 2.54 4.11
N PRO A 7 25.15 3.74 4.10
CA PRO A 7 25.05 4.68 2.97
C PRO A 7 25.58 4.16 1.64
N THR A 8 26.58 3.29 1.67
CA THR A 8 27.22 2.73 0.46
C THR A 8 26.62 1.39 0.03
N ALA A 9 25.56 0.93 0.70
CA ALA A 9 24.90 -0.33 0.35
C ALA A 9 24.46 -0.36 -1.12
N GLY A 10 24.76 -1.48 -1.79
CA GLY A 10 24.53 -1.66 -3.22
C GLY A 10 25.60 -1.04 -4.12
N MET A 11 26.59 -0.36 -3.54
CA MET A 11 27.73 0.22 -4.25
C MET A 11 29.04 -0.50 -3.96
N ASP A 12 29.09 -1.32 -2.90
CA ASP A 12 30.30 -2.03 -2.43
C ASP A 12 30.62 -3.31 -3.18
N VAL A 13 30.13 -3.46 -4.41
CA VAL A 13 30.45 -4.60 -5.28
C VAL A 13 31.93 -4.61 -5.70
N VAL A 14 32.62 -3.52 -5.42
CA VAL A 14 34.05 -3.34 -5.73
C VAL A 14 34.96 -4.22 -4.87
N ALA A 15 34.49 -4.71 -3.72
CA ALA A 15 35.29 -5.58 -2.83
C ALA A 15 35.84 -6.87 -3.49
N ARG A 16 35.22 -7.28 -4.62
CA ARG A 16 35.68 -8.44 -5.42
C ARG A 16 36.36 -8.07 -6.73
N SER A 17 36.70 -6.81 -6.91
CA SER A 17 37.40 -6.32 -8.09
C SER A 17 38.75 -5.75 -7.72
N ASN A 18 39.67 -5.76 -8.66
CA ASN A 18 40.97 -5.13 -8.56
C ASN A 18 41.25 -4.31 -9.80
N ASP A 19 42.02 -3.25 -9.64
CA ASP A 19 42.51 -2.45 -10.76
C ASP A 19 43.63 -3.24 -11.44
N PRO A 20 43.59 -3.39 -12.76
CA PRO A 20 44.67 -4.04 -13.50
C PRO A 20 45.92 -3.17 -13.47
N PRO A 21 47.11 -3.75 -13.44
CA PRO A 21 48.35 -2.99 -13.52
C PRO A 21 48.45 -2.25 -14.85
N THR A 22 49.01 -1.04 -14.82
CA THR A 22 49.21 -0.19 -16.01
C THR A 22 50.34 -0.75 -16.89
N GLY A 23 50.28 -0.48 -18.20
CA GLY A 23 51.30 -0.87 -19.13
C GLY A 23 51.18 -2.28 -19.72
N GLN A 24 50.13 -3.01 -19.44
CA GLN A 24 49.90 -4.39 -19.93
C GLN A 24 48.87 -4.50 -21.03
N GLY A 25 48.52 -3.40 -21.71
CA GLY A 25 47.54 -3.40 -22.77
C GLY A 25 46.07 -3.64 -22.33
N THR A 26 45.80 -3.75 -21.03
CA THR A 26 44.49 -3.99 -20.46
C THR A 26 43.84 -2.66 -20.04
N SER A 27 42.53 -2.50 -20.29
CA SER A 27 41.80 -1.31 -19.85
C SER A 27 41.91 -1.10 -18.33
N ARG A 28 41.93 0.16 -17.89
CA ARG A 28 42.09 0.55 -16.47
C ARG A 28 40.84 0.36 -15.64
N ILE A 29 39.77 -0.18 -16.21
CA ILE A 29 38.54 -0.48 -15.46
C ILE A 29 38.80 -1.65 -14.52
N ALA A 30 38.35 -1.56 -13.27
CA ALA A 30 38.44 -2.60 -12.28
C ALA A 30 37.92 -3.95 -12.81
N LYS A 31 38.65 -5.01 -12.57
CA LYS A 31 38.35 -6.38 -13.04
C LYS A 31 37.91 -7.25 -11.88
N MET A 32 36.97 -8.14 -12.14
CA MET A 32 36.52 -9.11 -11.15
C MET A 32 37.65 -10.09 -10.80
N ARG A 33 37.92 -10.25 -9.51
CA ARG A 33 38.83 -11.29 -9.02
C ARG A 33 38.13 -12.65 -9.08
N GLY A 34 38.90 -13.69 -9.32
CA GLY A 34 38.56 -15.11 -9.35
C GLY A 34 37.19 -15.54 -8.83
N GLY A 35 36.97 -16.79 -8.79
CA GLY A 35 35.73 -17.40 -8.32
C GLY A 35 34.89 -17.94 -9.48
N GLY A 36 34.44 -19.16 -9.32
CA GLY A 36 33.68 -19.89 -10.32
C GLY A 36 32.51 -19.08 -10.94
N GLY A 37 32.15 -19.39 -12.15
CA GLY A 37 31.03 -18.78 -12.82
C GLY A 37 31.37 -17.88 -14.03
N GLY A 38 32.58 -17.92 -14.55
CA GLY A 38 32.93 -17.30 -15.85
C GLY A 38 33.01 -15.79 -15.87
N ARG A 39 33.02 -15.10 -14.72
CA ARG A 39 33.12 -13.64 -14.62
C ARG A 39 34.51 -13.12 -14.31
N GLN A 40 35.48 -14.02 -14.16
CA GLN A 40 36.87 -13.64 -13.90
C GLN A 40 37.45 -12.80 -15.03
N GLY A 41 38.13 -11.72 -14.70
CA GLY A 41 38.69 -10.80 -15.70
C GLY A 41 37.72 -9.88 -16.42
N GLN A 42 36.44 -10.02 -16.19
CA GLN A 42 35.44 -9.07 -16.71
C GLN A 42 35.45 -7.77 -15.89
N ALA A 43 35.05 -6.66 -16.52
CA ALA A 43 34.88 -5.40 -15.81
C ALA A 43 33.84 -5.53 -14.69
N GLY A 44 34.13 -4.96 -13.54
CA GLY A 44 33.25 -5.00 -12.37
C GLY A 44 33.28 -3.69 -11.59
N GLY A 45 32.33 -3.51 -10.68
CA GLY A 45 32.29 -2.34 -9.81
C GLY A 45 31.89 -1.02 -10.48
N VAL A 46 31.61 -1.02 -11.77
CA VAL A 46 31.23 0.17 -12.55
C VAL A 46 29.78 0.04 -12.96
N ALA A 47 29.07 1.17 -13.01
CA ALA A 47 27.65 1.16 -13.35
C ALA A 47 27.35 0.86 -14.83
N SER A 48 28.30 1.15 -15.70
CA SER A 48 28.17 1.03 -17.16
C SER A 48 28.45 -0.37 -17.73
N VAL A 49 28.81 -1.33 -16.89
CA VAL A 49 29.13 -2.70 -17.34
C VAL A 49 28.03 -3.68 -17.02
N THR A 50 27.91 -4.73 -17.83
CA THR A 50 26.95 -5.81 -17.58
C THR A 50 27.23 -6.49 -16.25
N GLY A 51 26.24 -6.51 -15.36
CA GLY A 51 26.39 -7.07 -14.01
C GLY A 51 27.27 -6.24 -13.06
N GLY A 52 27.51 -4.97 -13.40
CA GLY A 52 28.17 -3.99 -12.53
C GLY A 52 27.27 -3.51 -11.39
N ARG A 53 27.74 -2.52 -10.63
CA ARG A 53 26.97 -1.93 -9.54
C ARG A 53 25.79 -1.11 -10.10
N GLN A 54 24.74 -0.99 -9.30
CA GLN A 54 23.64 -0.07 -9.63
C GLN A 54 24.12 1.39 -9.43
N ALA A 55 23.91 2.24 -10.43
CA ALA A 55 24.35 3.65 -10.38
C ALA A 55 23.70 4.41 -9.23
N HIS A 56 22.40 4.23 -9.04
CA HIS A 56 21.61 4.86 -7.99
C HIS A 56 20.81 3.81 -7.20
N PRO A 57 21.46 3.04 -6.32
CA PRO A 57 20.78 2.01 -5.54
C PRO A 57 19.81 2.66 -4.54
N PRO A 58 18.73 1.95 -4.15
CA PRO A 58 17.85 2.41 -3.10
C PRO A 58 18.60 2.45 -1.76
N LYS A 59 18.63 3.63 -1.11
CA LYS A 59 19.33 3.87 0.14
C LYS A 59 18.36 3.99 1.31
N VAL A 60 18.82 3.62 2.51
CA VAL A 60 18.05 3.73 3.76
C VAL A 60 17.68 5.19 4.07
N GLN A 61 18.59 6.12 3.78
CA GLN A 61 18.41 7.56 4.04
C GLN A 61 17.39 8.23 3.14
N LYS A 62 16.95 7.54 2.06
CA LYS A 62 15.95 8.12 1.16
C LYS A 62 14.63 8.33 1.89
N ILE A 63 14.13 9.55 1.88
CA ILE A 63 12.82 9.89 2.41
C ILE A 63 11.76 9.32 1.44
N ILE A 64 11.16 8.18 1.84
CA ILE A 64 10.13 7.49 1.06
C ILE A 64 8.77 8.16 1.29
N TYR A 65 8.46 8.47 2.54
CA TYR A 65 7.24 9.17 2.90
C TYR A 65 7.37 10.67 2.70
N LYS A 66 6.66 11.20 1.72
CA LYS A 66 6.61 12.63 1.43
C LYS A 66 5.39 13.25 2.13
N LYS A 67 5.63 14.32 2.88
CA LYS A 67 4.56 15.07 3.51
C LYS A 67 3.83 15.92 2.45
N LEU A 68 2.52 15.86 2.47
CA LEU A 68 1.65 16.77 1.72
C LEU A 68 1.47 18.08 2.50
N ASN A 69 1.21 19.16 1.77
CA ASN A 69 0.86 20.44 2.39
C ASN A 69 -0.43 20.30 3.20
N LYS A 70 -0.47 20.89 4.39
CA LYS A 70 -1.65 20.81 5.26
C LYS A 70 -2.92 21.34 4.59
N LYS A 71 -2.81 22.44 3.83
CA LYS A 71 -3.94 23.04 3.11
C LYS A 71 -4.47 22.11 2.01
N GLU A 72 -3.59 21.48 1.24
CA GLU A 72 -3.97 20.50 0.19
C GLU A 72 -4.67 19.29 0.79
N ASN A 73 -4.12 18.76 1.89
CA ASN A 73 -4.72 17.61 2.57
C ASN A 73 -6.11 17.94 3.12
N LYS A 74 -6.28 19.13 3.71
CA LYS A 74 -7.59 19.60 4.22
C LYS A 74 -8.59 19.78 3.08
N LEU A 75 -8.19 20.39 1.97
CA LEU A 75 -9.04 20.56 0.79
C LEU A 75 -9.47 19.22 0.20
N ALA A 76 -8.54 18.25 0.10
CA ALA A 76 -8.83 16.91 -0.38
C ALA A 76 -9.84 16.19 0.53
N LEU A 77 -9.71 16.34 1.86
CA LEU A 77 -10.66 15.78 2.82
C LEU A 77 -12.06 16.39 2.67
N CYS A 78 -12.15 17.72 2.58
CA CYS A 78 -13.42 18.42 2.37
C CYS A 78 -14.10 17.98 1.06
N SER A 79 -13.33 17.86 -0.01
CA SER A 79 -13.82 17.37 -1.31
C SER A 79 -14.31 15.93 -1.23
N ALA A 80 -13.58 15.05 -0.51
CA ALA A 80 -13.99 13.66 -0.31
C ALA A 80 -15.30 13.55 0.49
N ILE A 81 -15.47 14.38 1.53
CA ILE A 81 -16.71 14.42 2.32
C ILE A 81 -17.87 14.92 1.45
N ALA A 82 -17.68 16.00 0.68
CA ALA A 82 -18.71 16.51 -0.23
C ALA A 82 -19.11 15.46 -1.29
N ALA A 83 -18.18 14.69 -1.79
CA ALA A 83 -18.45 13.62 -2.76
C ALA A 83 -19.36 12.51 -2.19
N THR A 84 -19.41 12.32 -0.87
CA THR A 84 -20.32 11.33 -0.25
C THR A 84 -21.80 11.70 -0.37
N GLN A 85 -22.12 12.94 -0.71
CA GLN A 85 -23.50 13.36 -0.92
C GLN A 85 -24.01 12.98 -2.32
N SER A 86 -23.14 12.84 -3.30
CA SER A 86 -23.51 12.56 -4.68
C SER A 86 -23.71 11.06 -4.92
N ARG A 87 -24.96 10.68 -5.21
CA ARG A 87 -25.31 9.29 -5.55
C ARG A 87 -24.54 8.78 -6.77
N GLU A 88 -24.40 9.60 -7.81
CA GLU A 88 -23.69 9.23 -9.04
C GLU A 88 -22.23 8.85 -8.77
N ILE A 89 -21.55 9.59 -7.89
CA ILE A 89 -20.16 9.30 -7.53
C ILE A 89 -20.08 7.99 -6.75
N ILE A 90 -21.03 7.72 -5.84
CA ILE A 90 -21.06 6.49 -5.06
C ILE A 90 -21.30 5.27 -5.97
N GLU A 91 -22.23 5.37 -6.91
CA GLU A 91 -22.54 4.32 -7.91
C GLU A 91 -21.35 4.09 -8.86
N SER A 92 -20.70 5.15 -9.33
CA SER A 92 -19.51 5.05 -10.20
C SER A 92 -18.34 4.33 -9.52
N ARG A 93 -18.24 4.40 -8.20
CA ARG A 93 -17.29 3.62 -7.40
C ARG A 93 -17.66 2.15 -7.25
N GLY A 94 -18.86 1.76 -7.71
CA GLY A 94 -19.36 0.39 -7.71
C GLY A 94 -20.06 -0.03 -6.43
N HIS A 95 -20.52 0.90 -5.60
CA HIS A 95 -21.36 0.60 -4.44
C HIS A 95 -22.81 0.23 -4.87
N LYS A 96 -23.42 -0.71 -4.16
CA LYS A 96 -24.80 -1.14 -4.39
C LYS A 96 -25.74 -0.42 -3.42
N ILE A 97 -26.32 0.68 -3.89
CA ILE A 97 -27.12 1.60 -3.07
C ILE A 97 -28.59 1.72 -3.51
N ASN A 98 -29.10 0.75 -4.26
CA ASN A 98 -30.38 0.82 -4.95
C ASN A 98 -31.60 1.19 -4.06
N LYS A 99 -31.52 0.87 -2.77
CA LYS A 99 -32.63 1.09 -1.80
C LYS A 99 -32.40 2.25 -0.84
N ILE A 100 -31.35 3.07 -1.06
CA ILE A 100 -30.99 4.15 -0.16
C ILE A 100 -31.26 5.47 -0.88
N ASN A 101 -32.04 6.35 -0.25
CA ASN A 101 -32.45 7.60 -0.87
C ASN A 101 -31.63 8.82 -0.43
N THR A 102 -31.06 8.77 0.77
CA THR A 102 -30.38 9.93 1.37
C THR A 102 -28.92 9.59 1.73
N PHE A 103 -28.01 10.49 1.38
CA PHE A 103 -26.60 10.43 1.71
C PHE A 103 -26.13 11.78 2.25
N PRO A 104 -25.24 11.81 3.25
CA PRO A 104 -24.76 10.68 4.09
C PRO A 104 -25.89 10.13 4.98
N ILE A 105 -25.77 8.86 5.38
CA ILE A 105 -26.73 8.22 6.29
C ILE A 105 -26.38 8.66 7.71
N VAL A 106 -27.33 9.29 8.39
CA VAL A 106 -27.21 9.69 9.79
C VAL A 106 -27.90 8.66 10.67
N VAL A 107 -27.23 8.18 11.68
CA VAL A 107 -27.72 7.20 12.66
C VAL A 107 -27.65 7.77 14.07
N SER A 108 -28.41 7.22 15.01
CA SER A 108 -28.37 7.62 16.42
C SER A 108 -27.05 7.20 17.08
N ASP A 109 -26.67 7.91 18.15
CA ASP A 109 -25.43 7.64 18.89
C ASP A 109 -25.43 6.27 19.59
N GLU A 110 -26.60 5.64 19.72
CA GLU A 110 -26.73 4.29 20.28
C GLU A 110 -25.92 3.24 19.54
N ILE A 111 -25.61 3.47 18.25
CA ILE A 111 -24.79 2.57 17.44
C ILE A 111 -23.38 2.39 18.03
N GLU A 112 -22.88 3.41 18.75
CA GLU A 112 -21.55 3.34 19.38
C GLU A 112 -21.48 2.31 20.52
N SER A 113 -22.63 1.95 21.10
CA SER A 113 -22.73 0.97 22.18
C SER A 113 -22.73 -0.48 21.72
N VAL A 114 -22.86 -0.73 20.41
CA VAL A 114 -22.97 -2.07 19.83
C VAL A 114 -21.64 -2.82 19.90
N GLU A 115 -21.62 -3.95 20.63
CA GLU A 115 -20.42 -4.77 20.82
C GLU A 115 -20.42 -6.04 19.96
N LYS A 116 -21.60 -6.57 19.60
CA LYS A 116 -21.73 -7.86 18.92
C LYS A 116 -21.85 -7.68 17.40
N THR A 117 -21.09 -8.47 16.65
CA THR A 117 -21.16 -8.49 15.17
C THR A 117 -22.54 -8.88 14.65
N LYS A 118 -23.25 -9.78 15.35
CA LYS A 118 -24.61 -10.21 14.96
C LYS A 118 -25.60 -9.05 14.96
N ASP A 119 -25.52 -8.18 15.96
CA ASP A 119 -26.42 -7.03 16.06
C ASP A 119 -26.06 -5.95 15.04
N MET A 120 -24.75 -5.76 14.78
CA MET A 120 -24.30 -4.89 13.71
C MET A 120 -24.81 -5.35 12.32
N ILE A 121 -24.81 -6.64 12.04
CA ILE A 121 -25.35 -7.17 10.77
C ILE A 121 -26.86 -6.85 10.65
N LYS A 122 -27.65 -6.97 11.72
CA LYS A 122 -29.08 -6.61 11.69
C LYS A 122 -29.28 -5.12 11.40
N ILE A 123 -28.43 -4.26 12.00
CA ILE A 123 -28.47 -2.81 11.73
C ILE A 123 -28.15 -2.52 10.26
N LEU A 124 -27.13 -3.17 9.71
CA LEU A 124 -26.80 -3.02 8.28
C LEU A 124 -27.92 -3.52 7.35
N ASP A 125 -28.62 -4.58 7.74
CA ASP A 125 -29.79 -5.07 7.02
C ASP A 125 -30.95 -4.06 7.07
N SER A 126 -31.24 -3.48 8.23
CA SER A 126 -32.27 -2.44 8.37
C SER A 126 -31.96 -1.16 7.59
N LEU A 127 -30.69 -0.80 7.48
CA LEU A 127 -30.21 0.32 6.67
C LEU A 127 -30.08 0.00 5.17
N ASN A 128 -30.45 -1.19 4.73
CA ASN A 128 -30.32 -1.68 3.34
C ASN A 128 -28.86 -1.69 2.79
N LEU A 129 -27.87 -1.80 3.66
CA LEU A 129 -26.44 -1.81 3.30
C LEU A 129 -25.89 -3.21 3.08
N SER A 130 -26.63 -4.26 3.43
CA SER A 130 -26.18 -5.66 3.33
C SER A 130 -25.81 -6.08 1.92
N GLN A 131 -26.44 -5.55 0.88
CA GLN A 131 -26.08 -5.86 -0.50
C GLN A 131 -24.68 -5.32 -0.86
N ASP A 132 -24.32 -4.15 -0.36
CA ASP A 132 -22.98 -3.58 -0.59
C ASP A 132 -21.90 -4.33 0.19
N VAL A 133 -22.21 -4.78 1.40
CA VAL A 133 -21.30 -5.63 2.19
C VAL A 133 -21.09 -6.98 1.50
N ARG A 134 -22.16 -7.67 1.06
CA ARG A 134 -22.08 -8.95 0.33
C ARG A 134 -21.32 -8.84 -0.99
N ARG A 135 -21.31 -7.68 -1.64
CA ARG A 135 -20.46 -7.42 -2.82
C ARG A 135 -18.98 -7.71 -2.55
N LEU A 136 -18.55 -7.55 -1.31
CA LEU A 136 -17.15 -7.74 -0.90
C LEU A 136 -16.78 -9.20 -0.60
N ASP A 137 -17.75 -10.10 -0.53
CA ASP A 137 -17.50 -11.53 -0.32
C ASP A 137 -16.76 -12.14 -1.53
N SER A 138 -16.96 -11.60 -2.73
CA SER A 138 -16.20 -11.95 -3.91
C SER A 138 -14.81 -11.31 -3.92
N ARG A 139 -13.89 -11.92 -3.18
CA ARG A 139 -12.49 -11.46 -3.12
C ARG A 139 -11.77 -11.75 -4.43
N LYS A 140 -11.14 -10.73 -5.03
CA LYS A 140 -10.34 -10.93 -6.24
C LYS A 140 -8.92 -11.33 -5.86
N PRO A 141 -8.40 -12.48 -6.35
CA PRO A 141 -7.01 -12.85 -6.16
C PRO A 141 -6.09 -11.86 -6.90
N ARG A 142 -4.94 -11.60 -6.33
CA ARG A 142 -3.87 -10.87 -7.01
C ARG A 142 -2.84 -11.85 -7.52
N THR A 143 -2.25 -11.50 -8.65
CA THR A 143 -1.18 -12.28 -9.29
C THR A 143 0.17 -11.56 -9.20
N GLY A 144 1.25 -12.26 -9.55
CA GLY A 144 2.59 -11.73 -9.65
C GLY A 144 3.20 -11.30 -8.31
N LYS A 145 4.06 -10.31 -8.33
CA LYS A 145 4.85 -9.86 -7.17
C LYS A 145 4.01 -9.44 -5.96
N SER A 146 2.79 -8.95 -6.17
CA SER A 146 1.90 -8.58 -5.08
C SER A 146 1.46 -9.77 -4.25
N ALA A 147 1.11 -10.90 -4.89
CA ALA A 147 0.75 -12.15 -4.22
C ALA A 147 1.95 -12.71 -3.44
N LEU A 148 3.13 -12.75 -4.06
CA LEU A 148 4.38 -13.23 -3.45
C LEU A 148 4.78 -12.41 -2.20
N ARG A 149 4.39 -11.13 -2.14
CA ARG A 149 4.68 -10.23 -1.01
C ARG A 149 3.58 -10.23 0.06
N GLY A 150 2.78 -11.27 0.18
CA GLY A 150 1.74 -11.42 1.19
C GLY A 150 0.45 -10.61 0.94
N ARG A 151 0.27 -10.03 -0.26
CA ARG A 151 -0.94 -9.29 -0.65
C ARG A 151 -1.76 -10.10 -1.65
N GLY A 152 -2.10 -11.34 -1.28
CA GLY A 152 -2.75 -12.31 -2.18
C GLY A 152 -4.16 -11.94 -2.61
N THR A 153 -4.90 -11.15 -1.84
CA THR A 153 -6.28 -10.78 -2.15
C THR A 153 -6.47 -9.26 -2.14
N LYS A 154 -7.40 -8.78 -2.96
CA LYS A 154 -7.87 -7.39 -2.95
C LYS A 154 -9.30 -7.37 -2.39
N ILE A 155 -9.49 -6.73 -1.26
CA ILE A 155 -10.79 -6.52 -0.63
C ILE A 155 -11.19 -5.07 -0.88
N GLY A 156 -12.42 -4.84 -1.34
CA GLY A 156 -12.99 -3.50 -1.50
C GLY A 156 -13.34 -2.87 -0.14
N LYS A 157 -13.81 -1.65 -0.17
CA LYS A 157 -14.39 -0.94 0.98
C LYS A 157 -15.88 -0.76 0.76
N SER A 158 -16.66 -0.82 1.83
CA SER A 158 -18.09 -0.61 1.85
C SER A 158 -18.43 0.60 2.72
N VAL A 159 -18.70 0.40 3.98
CA VAL A 159 -19.19 1.42 4.89
C VAL A 159 -18.05 2.02 5.72
N LEU A 160 -18.07 3.33 5.88
CA LEU A 160 -17.23 4.05 6.82
C LEU A 160 -18.12 4.64 7.91
N PHE A 161 -17.93 4.22 9.15
CA PHE A 161 -18.53 4.85 10.31
C PHE A 161 -17.63 5.96 10.83
N VAL A 162 -18.22 7.15 10.98
CA VAL A 162 -17.57 8.30 11.63
C VAL A 162 -18.28 8.53 12.94
N VAL A 163 -17.59 8.33 14.05
CA VAL A 163 -18.15 8.27 15.39
C VAL A 163 -17.31 9.04 16.40
N ALA A 164 -17.89 9.44 17.51
CA ALA A 164 -17.16 10.08 18.60
C ALA A 164 -16.37 9.06 19.44
N LYS A 165 -16.93 7.86 19.67
CA LYS A 165 -16.28 6.77 20.43
C LYS A 165 -16.23 5.51 19.59
N SER A 166 -15.03 5.00 19.32
CA SER A 166 -14.84 3.89 18.37
C SER A 166 -14.60 2.52 19.02
N GLU A 167 -14.35 2.42 20.33
CA GLU A 167 -13.82 1.19 20.94
C GLU A 167 -14.74 -0.03 20.80
N LYS A 168 -16.01 0.10 21.18
CA LYS A 168 -17.00 -0.98 21.11
C LYS A 168 -17.39 -1.28 19.67
N LEU A 169 -17.73 -0.24 18.93
CA LEU A 169 -18.10 -0.35 17.52
C LEU A 169 -17.00 -0.95 16.65
N SER A 170 -15.74 -0.62 16.91
CA SER A 170 -14.61 -1.21 16.20
C SER A 170 -14.53 -2.74 16.42
N LYS A 171 -14.80 -3.22 17.63
CA LYS A 171 -14.82 -4.66 17.92
C LYS A 171 -15.93 -5.38 17.15
N SER A 172 -17.14 -4.81 17.11
CA SER A 172 -18.27 -5.39 16.38
C SER A 172 -18.08 -5.39 14.86
N CYS A 173 -17.39 -4.38 14.32
CA CYS A 173 -17.15 -4.23 12.88
C CYS A 173 -15.95 -5.03 12.34
N ASN A 174 -14.97 -5.35 13.18
CA ASN A 174 -13.72 -6.02 12.72
C ASN A 174 -13.94 -7.36 12.02
N GLY A 175 -15.03 -8.07 12.32
CA GLY A 175 -15.39 -9.34 11.68
C GLY A 175 -16.07 -9.18 10.31
N ILE A 176 -16.46 -7.96 9.92
CA ILE A 176 -17.20 -7.71 8.69
C ILE A 176 -16.27 -7.10 7.65
N SER A 177 -16.19 -7.75 6.48
CA SER A 177 -15.27 -7.32 5.42
C SER A 177 -15.65 -5.93 4.87
N GLY A 178 -14.64 -5.03 4.81
CA GLY A 178 -14.77 -3.74 4.14
C GLY A 178 -15.46 -2.64 4.93
N ILE A 179 -15.75 -2.85 6.21
CA ILE A 179 -16.24 -1.80 7.10
C ILE A 179 -15.05 -1.20 7.85
N ASP A 180 -14.99 0.11 7.88
CA ASP A 180 -14.01 0.87 8.64
C ASP A 180 -14.73 1.77 9.67
N VAL A 181 -14.12 1.93 10.84
CA VAL A 181 -14.59 2.86 11.88
C VAL A 181 -13.50 3.90 12.11
N LYS A 182 -13.85 5.17 12.10
CA LYS A 182 -12.95 6.29 12.33
C LYS A 182 -13.57 7.28 13.33
N LEU A 183 -12.72 7.89 14.12
CA LEU A 183 -13.09 9.00 14.98
C LEU A 183 -13.26 10.27 14.15
N ALA A 184 -14.19 11.13 14.55
CA ALA A 184 -14.45 12.43 13.95
C ALA A 184 -13.31 13.43 14.20
#